data_6e1c72a1be8a16b1ad763e26cfa1a7f5
#
_entry.id   6e1c72a1be8a16b1ad763e26cfa1a7f5
#
_cell.length_a   1.000
_cell.length_b   1.000
_cell.length_c   1.000
_cell.angle_alpha   90.00
_cell.angle_beta   90.00
_cell.angle_gamma   90.00
#
_symmetry.space_group_name_H-M   'P 1'
#
loop_
_entity.id
_entity.type
_entity.pdbx_description
1 polymer ?
#
loop_
_entity_poly.entity_id
_entity_poly.type
_entity_poly.pdbx_seq_one_letter_code
_entity_poly.pdbx_strand_id
1 'polypeptide(L)'
;MLNTGYGPADDKEFVQEVANLLMGQNIRINTQIPDETYVLPVLETEYEIINIDSNLLENFLNERIQPVDDVYKYTNSKGESLEIKDGKKLVLTLRSKVNDKLVKEDIKEEIDEFLKQKNIDDDGYVESYVHIWEDEALYMYTLSYNDYPLDNSYMYFFVDNEGIYKFEMQRISTVSEITEKVRTINAIEALPRILTYPGIKNKGITKIEMTYYSVEDENWHNIERINSDPTWKVIFSDGTQVHLPGID
;
A
#
# COMPACT_ATOMS: atom_id res chain seq x y z
N MET A 1 -16.22 -37.04 18.72
CA MET A 1 -16.91 -36.07 17.90
C MET A 1 -17.27 -34.89 18.78
N LEU A 2 -16.41 -33.90 18.85
CA LEU A 2 -16.71 -32.63 19.51
C LEU A 2 -16.74 -31.59 18.37
N ASN A 3 -17.96 -31.27 17.98
CA ASN A 3 -18.24 -30.20 17.02
C ASN A 3 -18.18 -28.88 17.80
N THR A 4 -17.03 -28.27 17.90
CA THR A 4 -16.89 -26.90 18.40
C THR A 4 -17.05 -25.93 17.26
N GLY A 5 -18.25 -25.83 16.74
CA GLY A 5 -18.67 -24.75 15.85
C GLY A 5 -18.81 -23.45 16.65
N TYR A 6 -17.71 -22.81 16.98
CA TYR A 6 -17.75 -21.41 17.34
C TYR A 6 -17.82 -20.61 16.03
N GLY A 7 -18.96 -20.01 15.78
CA GLY A 7 -19.12 -18.92 14.86
C GLY A 7 -19.02 -17.61 15.64
N PRO A 8 -17.85 -16.97 15.72
CA PRO A 8 -17.64 -15.83 16.63
C PRO A 8 -18.24 -14.51 16.16
N ALA A 9 -18.71 -14.41 14.92
CA ALA A 9 -19.20 -13.15 14.36
C ALA A 9 -20.49 -12.60 15.00
N ASP A 10 -21.25 -13.44 15.71
CA ASP A 10 -22.52 -13.02 16.36
C ASP A 10 -22.33 -12.65 17.85
N ASP A 11 -21.12 -12.75 18.38
CA ASP A 11 -20.91 -12.52 19.81
C ASP A 11 -20.51 -11.05 20.08
N LYS A 12 -21.52 -10.23 20.36
CA LYS A 12 -21.31 -8.83 20.78
C LYS A 12 -20.37 -8.70 21.97
N GLU A 13 -20.28 -9.73 22.81
CA GLU A 13 -19.38 -9.79 23.94
C GLU A 13 -17.94 -9.87 23.48
N PHE A 14 -17.61 -10.72 22.50
CA PHE A 14 -16.28 -10.83 21.92
C PHE A 14 -15.84 -9.52 21.24
N VAL A 15 -16.71 -8.89 20.45
CA VAL A 15 -16.42 -7.57 19.84
C VAL A 15 -16.09 -6.53 20.91
N GLN A 16 -16.84 -6.52 22.02
CA GLN A 16 -16.61 -5.59 23.12
C GLN A 16 -15.30 -5.90 23.86
N GLU A 17 -14.95 -7.17 24.04
CA GLU A 17 -13.68 -7.58 24.64
C GLU A 17 -12.49 -7.11 23.81
N VAL A 18 -12.53 -7.31 22.48
CA VAL A 18 -11.48 -6.83 21.57
C VAL A 18 -11.38 -5.31 21.61
N ALA A 19 -12.51 -4.61 21.57
CA ALA A 19 -12.52 -3.14 21.67
C ALA A 19 -11.90 -2.64 22.99
N ASN A 20 -12.21 -3.28 24.11
CA ASN A 20 -11.63 -2.96 25.40
C ASN A 20 -10.13 -3.25 25.46
N LEU A 21 -9.69 -4.36 24.85
CA LEU A 21 -8.28 -4.73 24.76
C LEU A 21 -7.48 -3.66 23.99
N LEU A 22 -7.97 -3.23 22.86
CA LEU A 22 -7.37 -2.15 22.05
C LEU A 22 -7.39 -0.81 22.78
N MET A 23 -8.50 -0.50 23.45
CA MET A 23 -8.63 0.72 24.26
C MET A 23 -7.61 0.75 25.41
N GLY A 24 -7.19 -0.40 25.95
CA GLY A 24 -6.11 -0.51 26.94
C GLY A 24 -4.76 0.04 26.46
N GLN A 25 -4.56 0.14 25.15
CA GLN A 25 -3.40 0.79 24.49
C GLN A 25 -3.76 2.15 23.87
N ASN A 26 -4.94 2.70 24.22
CA ASN A 26 -5.51 3.91 23.65
C ASN A 26 -5.67 3.85 22.13
N ILE A 27 -6.00 2.66 21.61
CA ILE A 27 -6.36 2.46 20.19
C ILE A 27 -7.89 2.49 20.10
N ARG A 28 -8.43 3.40 19.30
CA ARG A 28 -9.88 3.56 19.12
C ARG A 28 -10.29 3.06 17.74
N ILE A 29 -11.41 2.36 17.66
CA ILE A 29 -11.99 1.93 16.39
C ILE A 29 -13.00 2.99 15.96
N ASN A 30 -12.68 3.75 14.91
CA ASN A 30 -13.48 4.85 14.38
C ASN A 30 -14.11 4.48 13.02
N THR A 31 -14.25 3.20 12.74
CA THR A 31 -14.85 2.68 11.51
C THR A 31 -15.69 1.44 11.83
N GLN A 32 -16.50 1.00 10.88
CA GLN A 32 -17.18 -0.29 10.98
C GLN A 32 -16.14 -1.42 10.86
N ILE A 33 -16.26 -2.43 11.70
CA ILE A 33 -15.47 -3.66 11.58
C ILE A 33 -16.21 -4.56 10.60
N PRO A 34 -15.57 -5.02 9.51
CA PRO A 34 -16.17 -6.01 8.63
C PRO A 34 -16.45 -7.31 9.38
N ASP A 35 -17.63 -7.87 9.23
CA ASP A 35 -18.06 -9.14 9.83
C ASP A 35 -17.99 -10.33 8.87
N GLU A 36 -17.70 -10.07 7.61
CA GLU A 36 -17.58 -11.11 6.58
C GLU A 36 -16.32 -11.96 6.76
N THR A 37 -16.44 -13.21 6.37
CA THR A 37 -15.31 -14.11 6.08
C THR A 37 -15.26 -14.38 4.59
N TYR A 38 -14.06 -14.44 4.04
CA TYR A 38 -13.84 -14.65 2.62
C TYR A 38 -13.35 -16.08 2.34
N VAL A 39 -13.47 -16.51 1.09
CA VAL A 39 -12.90 -17.78 0.60
C VAL A 39 -12.01 -17.41 -0.58
N LEU A 40 -10.73 -17.23 -0.32
CA LEU A 40 -9.75 -16.64 -1.23
C LEU A 40 -8.55 -17.59 -1.42
N PRO A 41 -7.93 -17.62 -2.63
CA PRO A 41 -6.67 -18.33 -2.83
C PRO A 41 -5.51 -17.56 -2.21
N VAL A 42 -4.39 -18.22 -1.99
CA VAL A 42 -3.08 -17.55 -1.89
C VAL A 42 -2.58 -17.28 -3.30
N LEU A 43 -2.01 -16.13 -3.52
CA LEU A 43 -1.46 -15.74 -4.81
C LEU A 43 0.07 -15.90 -4.81
N GLU A 44 0.62 -16.30 -5.96
CA GLU A 44 2.01 -16.05 -6.31
C GLU A 44 2.05 -14.79 -7.16
N THR A 45 2.86 -13.83 -6.76
CA THR A 45 3.06 -12.56 -7.44
C THR A 45 4.51 -12.41 -7.87
N GLU A 46 4.74 -11.82 -9.05
CA GLU A 46 6.06 -11.54 -9.58
C GLU A 46 6.24 -10.03 -9.75
N TYR A 47 7.31 -9.47 -9.17
CA TYR A 47 7.60 -8.05 -9.30
C TYR A 47 8.02 -7.68 -10.72
N GLU A 48 7.59 -6.51 -11.18
CA GLU A 48 8.14 -5.90 -12.38
C GLU A 48 9.57 -5.43 -12.11
N ILE A 49 10.52 -5.93 -12.89
CA ILE A 49 11.92 -5.52 -12.78
C ILE A 49 12.13 -4.29 -13.66
N ILE A 50 12.56 -3.20 -13.04
CA ILE A 50 12.81 -1.93 -13.70
C ILE A 50 14.22 -1.92 -14.28
N ASN A 51 14.31 -1.93 -15.61
CA ASN A 51 15.57 -1.80 -16.31
C ASN A 51 15.93 -0.32 -16.50
N ILE A 52 17.08 0.10 -15.98
CA ILE A 52 17.53 1.49 -16.11
C ILE A 52 18.21 1.66 -17.47
N ASP A 53 17.52 2.31 -18.38
CA ASP A 53 18.04 2.70 -19.70
C ASP A 53 17.86 4.18 -19.97
N SER A 54 18.41 4.66 -21.10
CA SER A 54 18.31 6.07 -21.48
C SER A 54 16.87 6.52 -21.73
N ASN A 55 15.97 5.62 -22.13
CA ASN A 55 14.57 5.95 -22.40
C ASN A 55 13.81 6.14 -21.10
N LEU A 56 14.04 5.27 -20.11
CA LEU A 56 13.46 5.42 -18.76
C LEU A 56 13.88 6.78 -18.18
N LEU A 57 15.20 7.08 -18.21
CA LEU A 57 15.75 8.32 -17.65
C LEU A 57 15.20 9.55 -18.38
N GLU A 58 15.14 9.54 -19.71
CA GLU A 58 14.58 10.63 -20.51
C GLU A 58 13.08 10.83 -20.23
N ASN A 59 12.32 9.75 -20.10
CA ASN A 59 10.89 9.80 -19.80
C ASN A 59 10.59 10.42 -18.43
N PHE A 60 11.32 9.98 -17.38
CA PHE A 60 11.07 10.47 -16.04
C PHE A 60 11.71 11.81 -15.71
N LEU A 61 12.93 12.07 -16.22
CA LEU A 61 13.71 13.26 -15.91
C LEU A 61 13.64 14.35 -17.00
N ASN A 62 12.94 14.11 -18.12
CA ASN A 62 12.85 15.03 -19.25
C ASN A 62 14.23 15.51 -19.75
N GLU A 63 15.26 14.70 -19.55
CA GLU A 63 16.64 14.98 -19.95
C GLU A 63 17.33 13.68 -20.37
N ARG A 64 18.06 13.73 -21.47
CA ARG A 64 18.77 12.57 -21.98
C ARG A 64 20.03 12.31 -21.16
N ILE A 65 19.95 11.34 -20.25
CA ILE A 65 21.01 10.92 -19.36
C ILE A 65 21.45 9.51 -19.78
N GLN A 66 22.75 9.26 -19.83
CA GLN A 66 23.27 7.91 -20.08
C GLN A 66 23.32 7.14 -18.77
N PRO A 67 22.76 5.92 -18.71
CA PRO A 67 22.88 5.07 -17.54
C PRO A 67 24.34 4.68 -17.31
N VAL A 68 24.70 4.51 -16.05
CA VAL A 68 26.02 4.08 -15.60
C VAL A 68 25.85 2.84 -14.73
N ASP A 69 26.70 1.85 -14.91
CA ASP A 69 26.66 0.62 -14.14
C ASP A 69 26.77 0.92 -12.63
N ASP A 70 26.02 0.19 -11.81
CA ASP A 70 25.94 0.33 -10.35
C ASP A 70 25.45 1.70 -9.84
N VAL A 71 24.89 2.54 -10.72
CA VAL A 71 24.24 3.79 -10.33
C VAL A 71 22.71 3.61 -10.37
N TYR A 72 22.06 3.85 -9.26
CA TYR A 72 20.61 3.67 -9.08
C TYR A 72 19.86 4.98 -8.84
N LYS A 73 20.57 6.11 -8.75
CA LYS A 73 19.99 7.44 -8.58
C LYS A 73 20.58 8.43 -9.58
N TYR A 74 19.68 9.06 -10.35
CA TYR A 74 20.01 10.05 -11.37
C TYR A 74 19.34 11.38 -11.05
N THR A 75 20.01 12.47 -11.40
CA THR A 75 19.48 13.82 -11.19
C THR A 75 19.66 14.61 -12.47
N ASN A 76 18.63 15.31 -12.91
CA ASN A 76 18.68 16.17 -14.07
C ASN A 76 19.19 17.59 -13.73
N SER A 77 19.35 18.43 -14.74
CA SER A 77 19.82 19.82 -14.61
C SER A 77 18.90 20.72 -13.79
N LYS A 78 17.63 20.34 -13.59
CA LYS A 78 16.65 21.07 -12.78
C LYS A 78 16.64 20.65 -11.31
N GLY A 79 17.37 19.59 -10.93
CA GLY A 79 17.40 19.04 -9.60
C GLY A 79 16.31 17.99 -9.33
N GLU A 80 15.53 17.59 -10.34
CA GLU A 80 14.63 16.44 -10.25
C GLU A 80 15.46 15.16 -10.17
N SER A 81 15.06 14.18 -9.37
CA SER A 81 15.80 12.94 -9.22
C SER A 81 14.94 11.70 -9.34
N LEU A 82 15.47 10.70 -10.02
CA LEU A 82 14.92 9.35 -10.15
C LEU A 82 15.83 8.37 -9.43
N GLU A 83 15.28 7.59 -8.51
CA GLU A 83 15.98 6.53 -7.80
C GLU A 83 15.26 5.20 -8.02
N ILE A 84 15.99 4.16 -8.40
CA ILE A 84 15.49 2.81 -8.49
C ILE A 84 16.07 2.00 -7.34
N LYS A 85 15.21 1.48 -6.48
CA LYS A 85 15.60 0.68 -5.33
C LYS A 85 15.37 -0.80 -5.63
N ASP A 86 16.41 -1.60 -5.44
CA ASP A 86 16.40 -3.07 -5.62
C ASP A 86 15.81 -3.54 -6.96
N GLY A 87 15.93 -2.68 -8.00
CA GLY A 87 15.41 -2.96 -9.34
C GLY A 87 13.87 -3.02 -9.43
N LYS A 88 13.11 -2.68 -8.39
CA LYS A 88 11.66 -2.88 -8.32
C LYS A 88 10.86 -1.65 -7.92
N LYS A 89 11.42 -0.82 -7.06
CA LYS A 89 10.77 0.40 -6.59
C LYS A 89 11.35 1.63 -7.26
N LEU A 90 10.49 2.40 -7.92
CA LEU A 90 10.83 3.69 -8.52
C LEU A 90 10.43 4.82 -7.57
N VAL A 91 11.34 5.75 -7.34
CA VAL A 91 11.10 6.97 -6.57
C VAL A 91 11.52 8.18 -7.41
N LEU A 92 10.54 8.97 -7.83
CA LEU A 92 10.75 10.23 -8.55
C LEU A 92 10.51 11.39 -7.59
N THR A 93 11.50 12.27 -7.45
CA THR A 93 11.37 13.53 -6.71
C THR A 93 11.46 14.67 -7.71
N LEU A 94 10.38 15.42 -7.87
CA LEU A 94 10.28 16.54 -8.83
C LEU A 94 10.84 17.83 -8.24
N ARG A 95 10.65 18.03 -6.94
CA ARG A 95 11.10 19.21 -6.18
C ARG A 95 11.04 18.93 -4.67
N SER A 96 11.56 19.87 -3.88
CA SER A 96 11.34 19.84 -2.44
C SER A 96 9.89 20.16 -2.10
N LYS A 97 9.38 19.55 -1.03
CA LYS A 97 8.04 19.86 -0.49
C LYS A 97 7.96 21.32 -0.03
N VAL A 98 6.87 21.97 -0.36
CA VAL A 98 6.52 23.30 0.17
C VAL A 98 5.71 23.12 1.46
N ASN A 99 6.19 23.73 2.56
CA ASN A 99 5.57 23.58 3.89
C ASN A 99 4.52 24.68 4.14
N ASP A 100 3.55 24.81 3.22
CA ASP A 100 2.41 25.70 3.36
C ASP A 100 1.13 24.87 3.58
N LYS A 101 0.15 25.47 4.27
CA LYS A 101 -1.14 24.80 4.49
C LYS A 101 -1.76 24.33 3.18
N LEU A 102 -2.11 23.07 3.11
CA LEU A 102 -2.73 22.49 1.93
C LEU A 102 -4.11 23.14 1.67
N VAL A 103 -4.29 23.72 0.49
CA VAL A 103 -5.55 24.35 0.04
C VAL A 103 -6.15 23.59 -1.16
N LYS A 104 -5.37 22.72 -1.80
CA LYS A 104 -5.76 22.01 -3.02
C LYS A 104 -6.75 20.89 -2.68
N GLU A 105 -7.99 21.00 -3.16
CA GLU A 105 -9.08 20.07 -2.83
C GLU A 105 -9.16 18.87 -3.78
N ASP A 106 -8.73 19.03 -5.05
CA ASP A 106 -8.77 17.96 -6.05
C ASP A 106 -7.54 18.00 -6.95
N ILE A 107 -6.86 16.86 -7.07
CA ILE A 107 -5.68 16.71 -7.91
C ILE A 107 -5.80 15.54 -8.89
N LYS A 108 -6.98 14.94 -9.05
CA LYS A 108 -7.17 13.78 -9.92
C LYS A 108 -6.73 14.08 -11.35
N GLU A 109 -7.14 15.22 -11.90
CA GLU A 109 -6.72 15.64 -13.25
C GLU A 109 -5.19 15.75 -13.35
N GLU A 110 -4.53 16.25 -12.31
CA GLU A 110 -3.06 16.38 -12.29
C GLU A 110 -2.38 15.00 -12.22
N ILE A 111 -2.94 14.06 -11.46
CA ILE A 111 -2.47 12.68 -11.42
C ILE A 111 -2.63 12.01 -12.78
N ASP A 112 -3.79 12.16 -13.43
CA ASP A 112 -4.06 11.59 -14.76
C ASP A 112 -3.11 12.18 -15.82
N GLU A 113 -2.88 13.50 -15.77
CA GLU A 113 -1.92 14.15 -16.65
C GLU A 113 -0.48 13.69 -16.39
N PHE A 114 -0.10 13.53 -15.12
CA PHE A 114 1.22 13.04 -14.73
C PHE A 114 1.46 11.62 -15.27
N LEU A 115 0.53 10.68 -15.04
CA LEU A 115 0.60 9.31 -15.53
C LEU A 115 0.76 9.28 -17.06
N LYS A 116 -0.06 10.06 -17.75
CA LYS A 116 0.01 10.19 -19.21
C LYS A 116 1.34 10.78 -19.70
N GLN A 117 1.84 11.84 -19.05
CA GLN A 117 3.12 12.48 -19.41
C GLN A 117 4.30 11.55 -19.18
N LYS A 118 4.24 10.73 -18.12
CA LYS A 118 5.29 9.75 -17.79
C LYS A 118 5.08 8.40 -18.48
N ASN A 119 4.07 8.28 -19.36
CA ASN A 119 3.72 7.06 -20.06
C ASN A 119 3.61 5.85 -19.11
N ILE A 120 2.97 6.07 -17.97
CA ILE A 120 2.71 5.03 -16.97
C ILE A 120 1.34 4.45 -17.27
N ASP A 121 1.30 3.13 -17.45
CA ASP A 121 0.05 2.38 -17.55
C ASP A 121 -0.54 2.19 -16.16
N ASP A 122 -1.77 2.65 -15.96
CA ASP A 122 -2.53 2.57 -14.71
C ASP A 122 -3.71 1.59 -14.79
N ASP A 123 -3.77 0.75 -15.82
CA ASP A 123 -4.83 -0.24 -15.96
C ASP A 123 -4.89 -1.18 -14.75
N GLY A 124 -6.09 -1.34 -14.20
CA GLY A 124 -6.33 -2.13 -12.99
C GLY A 124 -5.93 -1.45 -11.66
N TYR A 125 -5.33 -0.26 -11.68
CA TYR A 125 -5.07 0.52 -10.47
C TYR A 125 -6.29 1.35 -10.07
N VAL A 126 -6.62 1.31 -8.80
CA VAL A 126 -7.74 2.07 -8.21
C VAL A 126 -7.24 2.92 -7.04
N GLU A 127 -7.84 4.10 -6.86
CA GLU A 127 -7.58 4.90 -5.66
C GLU A 127 -8.03 4.10 -4.43
N SER A 128 -7.07 3.64 -3.64
CA SER A 128 -7.31 2.79 -2.48
C SER A 128 -7.46 3.60 -1.19
N TYR A 129 -6.74 4.71 -1.09
CA TYR A 129 -6.77 5.57 0.09
C TYR A 129 -6.19 6.96 -0.19
N VAL A 130 -6.76 7.98 0.44
CA VAL A 130 -6.21 9.33 0.49
C VAL A 130 -5.98 9.73 1.93
N HIS A 131 -4.78 10.17 2.26
CA HIS A 131 -4.46 10.74 3.55
C HIS A 131 -4.06 12.21 3.41
N ILE A 132 -4.68 13.06 4.23
CA ILE A 132 -4.46 14.52 4.19
C ILE A 132 -3.90 14.97 5.54
N TRP A 133 -2.69 15.52 5.53
CA TRP A 133 -2.09 16.24 6.64
C TRP A 133 -2.32 17.76 6.48
N GLU A 134 -1.76 18.54 7.36
CA GLU A 134 -1.93 20.00 7.34
C GLU A 134 -1.30 20.65 6.08
N ASP A 135 -0.14 20.15 5.64
CA ASP A 135 0.71 20.73 4.59
C ASP A 135 0.97 19.78 3.41
N GLU A 136 0.42 18.60 3.44
CA GLU A 136 0.56 17.64 2.35
C GLU A 136 -0.62 16.65 2.29
N ALA A 137 -0.73 15.96 1.14
CA ALA A 137 -1.60 14.80 0.99
C ALA A 137 -0.85 13.65 0.31
N LEU A 138 -1.25 12.43 0.63
CA LEU A 138 -0.80 11.21 -0.03
C LEU A 138 -2.00 10.56 -0.70
N TYR A 139 -1.95 10.43 -2.02
CA TYR A 139 -2.90 9.65 -2.81
C TYR A 139 -2.29 8.29 -3.12
N MET A 140 -2.99 7.24 -2.73
CA MET A 140 -2.55 5.86 -2.92
C MET A 140 -3.44 5.17 -3.93
N TYR A 141 -2.81 4.62 -4.98
CA TYR A 141 -3.44 3.75 -5.96
C TYR A 141 -2.82 2.37 -5.81
N THR A 142 -3.65 1.34 -5.79
CA THR A 142 -3.19 -0.06 -5.72
C THR A 142 -3.81 -0.87 -6.84
N LEU A 143 -3.04 -1.83 -7.35
CA LEU A 143 -3.56 -2.79 -8.32
C LEU A 143 -4.69 -3.59 -7.68
N SER A 144 -5.80 -3.76 -8.39
CA SER A 144 -6.92 -4.59 -7.95
C SER A 144 -6.86 -5.97 -8.59
N TYR A 145 -6.97 -7.01 -7.79
CA TYR A 145 -7.11 -8.39 -8.24
C TYR A 145 -8.44 -8.96 -7.73
N ASN A 146 -9.37 -9.25 -8.64
CA ASN A 146 -10.72 -9.74 -8.30
C ASN A 146 -11.41 -8.88 -7.20
N ASP A 147 -11.37 -7.55 -7.35
CA ASP A 147 -11.92 -6.55 -6.42
C ASP A 147 -11.18 -6.40 -5.07
N TYR A 148 -10.07 -7.10 -4.87
CA TYR A 148 -9.22 -6.94 -3.68
C TYR A 148 -7.94 -6.18 -4.02
N PRO A 149 -7.53 -5.20 -3.21
CA PRO A 149 -6.24 -4.52 -3.39
C PRO A 149 -5.08 -5.51 -3.28
N LEU A 150 -4.06 -5.33 -4.12
CA LEU A 150 -2.79 -6.02 -4.06
C LEU A 150 -1.73 -5.02 -3.57
N ASP A 151 -1.54 -4.93 -2.25
CA ASP A 151 -0.84 -3.82 -1.61
C ASP A 151 0.66 -3.72 -1.91
N ASN A 152 1.29 -4.78 -2.41
CA ASN A 152 2.66 -4.73 -2.91
C ASN A 152 2.76 -4.13 -4.33
N SER A 153 1.63 -3.81 -4.98
CA SER A 153 1.59 -3.16 -6.29
C SER A 153 0.88 -1.81 -6.18
N TYR A 154 1.65 -0.72 -6.17
CA TYR A 154 1.14 0.60 -5.81
C TYR A 154 1.76 1.74 -6.60
N MET A 155 1.05 2.86 -6.64
CA MET A 155 1.51 4.19 -7.04
C MET A 155 1.12 5.17 -5.94
N TYR A 156 2.08 5.90 -5.40
CA TYR A 156 1.90 6.89 -4.36
C TYR A 156 2.27 8.28 -4.87
N PHE A 157 1.33 9.20 -4.78
CA PHE A 157 1.51 10.60 -5.16
C PHE A 157 1.53 11.46 -3.90
N PHE A 158 2.68 12.06 -3.64
CA PHE A 158 2.84 13.02 -2.54
C PHE A 158 2.64 14.42 -3.07
N VAL A 159 1.70 15.14 -2.48
CA VAL A 159 1.15 16.40 -2.98
C VAL A 159 1.24 17.47 -1.91
N ASP A 160 1.66 18.66 -2.30
CA ASP A 160 1.56 19.87 -1.50
C ASP A 160 0.75 20.95 -2.24
N ASN A 161 0.80 22.21 -1.81
CA ASN A 161 0.06 23.31 -2.43
C ASN A 161 0.43 23.59 -3.90
N GLU A 162 1.63 23.19 -4.33
CA GLU A 162 2.10 23.39 -5.72
C GLU A 162 1.83 22.19 -6.62
N GLY A 163 1.27 21.10 -6.06
CA GLY A 163 0.95 19.88 -6.78
C GLY A 163 1.84 18.71 -6.41
N ILE A 164 2.01 17.74 -7.32
CA ILE A 164 2.83 16.55 -7.07
C ILE A 164 4.29 16.96 -6.92
N TYR A 165 4.89 16.68 -5.75
CA TYR A 165 6.31 16.91 -5.52
C TYR A 165 7.14 15.65 -5.52
N LYS A 166 6.50 14.48 -5.24
CA LYS A 166 7.16 13.18 -5.22
C LYS A 166 6.19 12.08 -5.68
N PHE A 167 6.70 11.10 -6.38
CA PHE A 167 5.99 9.90 -6.83
C PHE A 167 6.78 8.66 -6.48
N GLU A 168 6.10 7.63 -6.00
CA GLU A 168 6.67 6.29 -5.77
C GLU A 168 5.82 5.24 -6.45
N MET A 169 6.47 4.26 -7.06
CA MET A 169 5.81 3.16 -7.74
C MET A 169 6.55 1.84 -7.50
N GLN A 170 5.79 0.81 -7.25
CA GLN A 170 6.23 -0.59 -7.28
C GLN A 170 5.13 -1.39 -7.96
N ARG A 171 5.50 -2.28 -8.88
CA ARG A 171 4.53 -3.00 -9.68
C ARG A 171 4.70 -4.51 -9.58
N ILE A 172 3.58 -5.20 -9.64
CA ILE A 172 3.49 -6.63 -9.86
C ILE A 172 3.20 -6.85 -11.35
N SER A 173 4.02 -7.65 -12.00
CA SER A 173 3.89 -7.97 -13.44
C SER A 173 3.00 -9.19 -13.69
N THR A 174 2.98 -10.13 -12.75
CA THR A 174 2.25 -11.40 -12.90
C THR A 174 1.59 -11.78 -11.58
N VAL A 175 0.34 -12.24 -11.69
CA VAL A 175 -0.43 -12.78 -10.56
C VAL A 175 -0.97 -14.14 -10.96
N SER A 176 -0.79 -15.15 -10.12
CA SER A 176 -1.37 -16.48 -10.29
C SER A 176 -1.88 -17.06 -8.97
N GLU A 177 -2.94 -17.84 -9.03
CA GLU A 177 -3.46 -18.57 -7.87
C GLU A 177 -2.65 -19.85 -7.68
N ILE A 178 -2.06 -20.07 -6.50
CA ILE A 178 -1.19 -21.23 -6.22
C ILE A 178 -1.80 -22.24 -5.26
N THR A 179 -2.91 -21.90 -4.60
CA THR A 179 -3.60 -22.80 -3.67
C THR A 179 -5.07 -22.92 -4.00
N GLU A 180 -5.71 -23.99 -3.49
CA GLU A 180 -7.16 -23.99 -3.35
C GLU A 180 -7.57 -22.83 -2.44
N LYS A 181 -8.81 -22.34 -2.66
CA LYS A 181 -9.36 -21.25 -1.86
C LYS A 181 -9.45 -21.65 -0.39
N VAL A 182 -8.87 -20.82 0.48
CA VAL A 182 -8.91 -20.98 1.93
C VAL A 182 -9.89 -19.99 2.55
N ARG A 183 -10.50 -20.39 3.65
CA ARG A 183 -11.38 -19.50 4.41
C ARG A 183 -10.54 -18.57 5.26
N THR A 184 -10.81 -17.27 5.18
CA THR A 184 -10.16 -16.28 6.03
C THR A 184 -10.78 -16.28 7.44
N ILE A 185 -10.02 -15.84 8.44
CA ILE A 185 -10.58 -15.35 9.69
C ILE A 185 -11.30 -14.01 9.44
N ASN A 186 -12.20 -13.63 10.32
CA ASN A 186 -12.85 -12.32 10.20
C ASN A 186 -11.97 -11.20 10.80
N ALA A 187 -12.34 -9.94 10.54
CA ALA A 187 -11.54 -8.79 10.97
C ALA A 187 -11.40 -8.72 12.51
N ILE A 188 -12.47 -9.02 13.25
CA ILE A 188 -12.46 -8.93 14.71
C ILE A 188 -11.51 -9.95 15.34
N GLU A 189 -11.34 -11.14 14.74
CA GLU A 189 -10.37 -12.15 15.16
C GLU A 189 -8.92 -11.72 14.87
N ALA A 190 -8.70 -10.97 13.79
CA ALA A 190 -7.38 -10.47 13.43
C ALA A 190 -6.92 -9.27 14.26
N LEU A 191 -7.84 -8.37 14.65
CA LEU A 191 -7.55 -7.09 15.29
C LEU A 191 -6.65 -7.15 16.53
N PRO A 192 -6.76 -8.14 17.45
CA PRO A 192 -5.84 -8.23 18.59
C PRO A 192 -4.37 -8.33 18.21
N ARG A 193 -4.05 -8.84 17.03
CA ARG A 193 -2.67 -8.96 16.51
C ARG A 193 -2.00 -7.59 16.31
N ILE A 194 -2.77 -6.50 16.21
CA ILE A 194 -2.25 -5.12 16.17
C ILE A 194 -1.31 -4.84 17.34
N LEU A 195 -1.58 -5.40 18.52
CA LEU A 195 -0.81 -5.15 19.72
C LEU A 195 0.63 -5.68 19.67
N THR A 196 0.93 -6.52 18.68
CA THR A 196 2.30 -7.02 18.43
C THR A 196 3.15 -6.04 17.61
N TYR A 197 2.52 -5.03 16.98
CA TYR A 197 3.22 -4.06 16.13
C TYR A 197 3.74 -2.89 16.97
N PRO A 198 5.01 -2.51 16.82
CA PRO A 198 5.57 -1.36 17.54
C PRO A 198 4.96 -0.04 17.07
N GLY A 199 4.81 0.91 17.97
CA GLY A 199 4.42 2.29 17.63
C GLY A 199 2.95 2.52 17.32
N ILE A 200 2.06 1.54 17.53
CA ILE A 200 0.63 1.63 17.19
C ILE A 200 -0.25 2.25 18.30
N LYS A 201 0.33 2.58 19.45
CA LYS A 201 -0.42 3.17 20.58
C LYS A 201 -0.92 4.59 20.27
N ASN A 202 -2.03 4.99 20.93
CA ASN A 202 -2.62 6.33 20.85
C ASN A 202 -3.11 6.74 19.46
N LYS A 203 -3.63 5.78 18.67
CA LYS A 203 -4.12 6.03 17.31
C LYS A 203 -5.58 5.59 17.16
N GLY A 204 -6.28 6.20 16.21
CA GLY A 204 -7.61 5.78 15.78
C GLY A 204 -7.53 4.91 14.53
N ILE A 205 -8.24 3.78 14.51
CA ILE A 205 -8.43 2.98 13.29
C ILE A 205 -9.51 3.67 12.45
N THR A 206 -9.19 4.00 11.20
CA THR A 206 -10.09 4.71 10.27
C THR A 206 -10.59 3.85 9.12
N LYS A 207 -9.88 2.77 8.78
CA LYS A 207 -10.29 1.82 7.74
C LYS A 207 -9.81 0.42 8.06
N ILE A 208 -10.63 -0.58 7.75
CA ILE A 208 -10.30 -2.01 7.82
C ILE A 208 -10.82 -2.63 6.54
N GLU A 209 -9.95 -3.30 5.79
CA GLU A 209 -10.32 -3.94 4.52
C GLU A 209 -9.52 -5.23 4.29
N MET A 210 -10.10 -6.15 3.51
CA MET A 210 -9.38 -7.32 3.02
C MET A 210 -8.53 -6.93 1.82
N THR A 211 -7.27 -7.38 1.81
CA THR A 211 -6.28 -7.14 0.75
C THR A 211 -5.43 -8.37 0.54
N TYR A 212 -4.60 -8.37 -0.48
CA TYR A 212 -3.46 -9.28 -0.62
C TYR A 212 -2.17 -8.55 -0.27
N TYR A 213 -1.36 -9.17 0.56
CA TYR A 213 -0.09 -8.58 0.97
C TYR A 213 0.97 -9.65 1.25
N SER A 214 2.19 -9.33 0.89
CA SER A 214 3.39 -10.08 1.21
C SER A 214 4.32 -9.25 2.06
N VAL A 215 4.86 -9.85 3.11
CA VAL A 215 5.87 -9.18 3.94
C VAL A 215 7.18 -9.09 3.16
N GLU A 216 7.65 -7.87 2.94
CA GLU A 216 8.96 -7.60 2.35
C GLU A 216 10.02 -7.64 3.46
N ASP A 217 10.66 -8.78 3.62
CA ASP A 217 11.73 -8.97 4.60
C ASP A 217 13.08 -8.41 4.09
N GLU A 218 14.15 -8.58 4.88
CA GLU A 218 15.49 -8.08 4.52
C GLU A 218 16.05 -8.68 3.21
N ASN A 219 15.51 -9.79 2.74
CA ASN A 219 15.96 -10.47 1.52
C ASN A 219 15.09 -10.15 0.30
N TRP A 220 14.04 -9.35 0.44
CA TRP A 220 13.09 -9.08 -0.64
C TRP A 220 13.74 -8.50 -1.91
N HIS A 221 14.89 -7.83 -1.77
CA HIS A 221 15.66 -7.30 -2.90
C HIS A 221 16.12 -8.40 -3.88
N ASN A 222 16.32 -9.64 -3.41
CA ASN A 222 16.70 -10.79 -4.23
C ASN A 222 15.50 -11.63 -4.72
N ILE A 223 14.27 -11.28 -4.26
CA ILE A 223 13.08 -12.08 -4.54
C ILE A 223 12.35 -11.48 -5.73
N GLU A 224 12.19 -12.23 -6.81
CA GLU A 224 11.37 -11.82 -7.95
C GLU A 224 9.90 -12.26 -7.77
N ARG A 225 9.69 -13.41 -7.10
CA ARG A 225 8.36 -13.98 -6.83
C ARG A 225 8.12 -14.13 -5.36
N ILE A 226 6.92 -13.80 -4.93
CA ILE A 226 6.53 -13.85 -3.52
C ILE A 226 5.07 -14.29 -3.39
N ASN A 227 4.76 -15.00 -2.30
CA ASN A 227 3.39 -15.34 -1.98
C ASN A 227 2.69 -14.16 -1.35
N SER A 228 1.53 -13.81 -1.87
CA SER A 228 0.66 -12.77 -1.32
C SER A 228 -0.56 -13.43 -0.68
N ASP A 229 -0.63 -13.34 0.63
CA ASP A 229 -1.70 -13.93 1.42
C ASP A 229 -2.90 -12.97 1.55
N PRO A 230 -4.13 -13.51 1.65
CA PRO A 230 -5.27 -12.73 2.12
C PRO A 230 -4.96 -12.14 3.51
N THR A 231 -5.10 -10.82 3.64
CA THR A 231 -4.60 -10.06 4.78
C THR A 231 -5.57 -8.94 5.14
N TRP A 232 -5.82 -8.72 6.44
CA TRP A 232 -6.59 -7.58 6.91
C TRP A 232 -5.68 -6.35 6.98
N LYS A 233 -5.91 -5.39 6.12
CA LYS A 233 -5.27 -4.07 6.16
C LYS A 233 -6.02 -3.16 7.13
N VAL A 234 -5.28 -2.60 8.07
CA VAL A 234 -5.79 -1.63 9.05
C VAL A 234 -5.08 -0.31 8.84
N ILE A 235 -5.85 0.75 8.61
CA ILE A 235 -5.32 2.11 8.41
C ILE A 235 -5.69 2.96 9.62
N PHE A 236 -4.71 3.69 10.13
CA PHE A 236 -4.84 4.57 11.29
C PHE A 236 -5.00 6.03 10.88
N SER A 237 -5.48 6.84 11.83
CA SER A 237 -5.75 8.27 11.65
C SER A 237 -4.55 9.13 11.27
N ASP A 238 -3.35 8.61 11.41
CA ASP A 238 -2.10 9.26 10.97
C ASP A 238 -1.54 8.70 9.65
N GLY A 239 -2.31 7.87 8.94
CA GLY A 239 -1.91 7.23 7.70
C GLY A 239 -1.07 5.96 7.88
N THR A 240 -0.69 5.59 9.11
CA THR A 240 0.00 4.32 9.36
C THR A 240 -0.86 3.16 8.91
N GLN A 241 -0.24 2.18 8.25
CA GLN A 241 -0.90 0.95 7.80
C GLN A 241 -0.27 -0.26 8.48
N VAL A 242 -1.11 -1.23 8.83
CA VAL A 242 -0.69 -2.52 9.38
C VAL A 242 -1.44 -3.63 8.66
N HIS A 243 -0.72 -4.67 8.29
CA HIS A 243 -1.26 -5.86 7.65
C HIS A 243 -1.30 -7.01 8.64
N LEU A 244 -2.49 -7.52 8.93
CA LEU A 244 -2.73 -8.62 9.86
C LEU A 244 -3.02 -9.88 9.05
N PRO A 245 -2.41 -11.03 9.36
CA PRO A 245 -2.73 -12.28 8.66
C PRO A 245 -4.23 -12.53 8.64
N GLY A 246 -4.77 -12.77 7.46
CA GLY A 246 -6.19 -13.10 7.24
C GLY A 246 -6.46 -14.61 7.22
N ILE A 247 -5.40 -15.41 7.28
CA ILE A 247 -5.44 -16.88 7.38
C ILE A 247 -4.64 -17.31 8.59
N ASP A 248 -4.97 -18.50 9.19
CA ASP A 248 -4.26 -19.12 10.32
C ASP A 248 -3.05 -19.95 9.87
#